data_3b5961f8b82cc0845c74e38f905feef2
#
_entry.id   3b5961f8b82cc0845c74e38f905feef2
#
_cell.length_a   1.000
_cell.length_b   1.000
_cell.length_c   1.000
_cell.angle_alpha   90.00
_cell.angle_beta   90.00
_cell.angle_gamma   90.00
#
_symmetry.space_group_name_H-M   'P 1'
#
loop_
_entity.id
_entity.type
_entity.pdbx_description
1 polymer ?
#
loop_
_entity_poly.entity_id
_entity_poly.type
_entity_poly.pdbx_seq_one_letter_code
_entity_poly.pdbx_strand_id
1 'polypeptide(L)'
;MKEFHTYTLPNGIRGIHRQVRGNVAHCALVVGAGTRDELKSEYGLAHFAEHAFFKGTQRRRAYQVNCRLENLGGELNAYTTKEDTTLHATVLRGDFAKAVELLADVAFRSTFPERELEREREVIFDEINTCLLYTSDAADERS
;
A
#
# COMPACT_ATOMS: atom_id res chain seq x y z
N MET A 1 3.86 25.28 17.86
CA MET A 1 4.87 24.22 18.04
C MET A 1 4.32 22.89 17.54
N LYS A 2 5.13 22.18 16.76
CA LYS A 2 4.72 20.91 16.16
C LYS A 2 5.02 19.79 17.13
N GLU A 3 4.02 19.35 17.86
CA GLU A 3 4.18 18.26 18.81
C GLU A 3 3.85 16.92 18.14
N PHE A 4 4.76 15.98 18.28
CA PHE A 4 4.55 14.59 17.90
C PHE A 4 4.23 13.77 19.14
N HIS A 5 3.17 12.98 19.07
CA HIS A 5 2.80 12.04 20.11
C HIS A 5 3.20 10.64 19.66
N THR A 6 4.08 10.01 20.41
CA THR A 6 4.51 8.64 20.14
C THR A 6 3.86 7.68 21.12
N TYR A 7 3.55 6.48 20.65
CA TYR A 7 2.96 5.44 21.48
C TYR A 7 3.36 4.06 20.95
N THR A 8 3.23 3.06 21.82
CA THR A 8 3.44 1.67 21.45
C THR A 8 2.24 0.86 21.91
N LEU A 9 1.65 0.10 20.97
CA LEU A 9 0.54 -0.80 21.29
C LEU A 9 1.05 -2.05 22.01
N PRO A 10 0.17 -2.78 22.74
CA PRO A 10 0.57 -4.01 23.44
C PRO A 10 1.19 -5.09 22.53
N ASN A 11 0.85 -5.10 21.25
CA ASN A 11 1.41 -6.02 20.25
C ASN A 11 2.77 -5.59 19.69
N GLY A 12 3.32 -4.46 20.15
CA GLY A 12 4.60 -3.94 19.71
C GLY A 12 4.56 -2.94 18.56
N ILE A 13 3.39 -2.69 17.97
CA ILE A 13 3.26 -1.69 16.91
C ILE A 13 3.52 -0.30 17.50
N ARG A 14 4.45 0.43 16.89
CA ARG A 14 4.77 1.80 17.29
C ARG A 14 3.99 2.78 16.44
N GLY A 15 3.45 3.80 17.07
CA GLY A 15 2.73 4.86 16.38
C GLY A 15 3.31 6.24 16.65
N ILE A 16 3.17 7.10 15.70
CA ILE A 16 3.48 8.51 15.83
C ILE A 16 2.32 9.32 15.26
N HIS A 17 1.86 10.28 16.02
CA HIS A 17 0.72 11.11 15.67
C HIS A 17 1.08 12.59 15.82
N ARG A 18 0.63 13.38 14.85
CA ARG A 18 0.74 14.83 14.89
C ARG A 18 -0.59 15.44 14.53
N GLN A 19 -1.13 16.23 15.42
CA GLN A 19 -2.33 17.01 15.14
C GLN A 19 -1.98 18.26 14.35
N VAL A 20 -2.68 18.46 13.25
CA VAL A 20 -2.53 19.66 12.39
C VAL A 20 -3.88 20.32 12.20
N ARG A 21 -3.87 21.59 11.85
CA ARG A 21 -5.09 22.32 11.49
C ARG A 21 -5.45 22.01 10.04
N GLY A 22 -6.73 21.96 9.74
CA GLY A 22 -7.21 21.72 8.39
C GLY A 22 -8.26 20.61 8.33
N ASN A 23 -8.79 20.40 7.15
CA ASN A 23 -9.90 19.47 6.90
C ASN A 23 -9.43 18.10 6.38
N VAL A 24 -8.14 17.97 6.07
CA VAL A 24 -7.57 16.74 5.49
C VAL A 24 -6.72 16.03 6.53
N ALA A 25 -6.86 14.71 6.59
CA ALA A 25 -6.07 13.85 7.46
C ALA A 25 -5.33 12.81 6.62
N HIS A 26 -4.11 12.52 7.02
CA HIS A 26 -3.27 11.50 6.40
C HIS A 26 -2.97 10.42 7.44
N CYS A 27 -3.02 9.16 7.03
CA CYS A 27 -2.54 8.06 7.86
C CYS A 27 -1.75 7.08 7.02
N ALA A 28 -0.80 6.43 7.65
CA ALA A 28 0.04 5.44 6.99
C ALA A 28 0.36 4.30 7.94
N LEU A 29 0.50 3.12 7.38
CA LEU A 29 1.01 1.94 8.07
C LEU A 29 2.26 1.49 7.34
N VAL A 30 3.38 1.42 8.07
CA VAL A 30 4.69 1.10 7.50
C VAL A 30 5.14 -0.26 8.01
N VAL A 31 5.47 -1.15 7.09
CA VAL A 31 6.01 -2.46 7.37
C VAL A 31 7.51 -2.43 7.05
N GLY A 32 8.35 -2.81 8.01
CA GLY A 32 9.81 -2.79 7.86
C GLY A 32 10.33 -3.94 6.99
N ALA A 33 9.74 -4.15 5.83
CA ALA A 33 10.15 -5.12 4.83
C ALA A 33 9.99 -4.52 3.43
N GLY A 34 11.02 -4.59 2.64
CA GLY A 34 11.04 -4.06 1.29
C GLY A 34 11.80 -4.97 0.32
N THR A 35 12.15 -4.45 -0.84
CA THR A 35 12.80 -5.25 -1.89
C THR A 35 14.17 -5.80 -1.47
N ARG A 36 14.85 -5.14 -0.54
CA ARG A 36 16.15 -5.59 -0.01
C ARG A 36 16.04 -6.90 0.78
N ASP A 37 14.87 -7.18 1.35
CA ASP A 37 14.62 -8.38 2.16
C ASP A 37 14.28 -9.59 1.31
N GLU A 38 14.09 -9.42 0.01
CA GLU A 38 13.78 -10.52 -0.91
C GLU A 38 14.99 -11.42 -1.14
N LEU A 39 14.77 -12.74 -1.11
CA LEU A 39 15.73 -13.71 -1.58
C LEU A 39 15.77 -13.68 -3.12
N LYS A 40 16.84 -14.23 -3.73
CA LYS A 40 16.95 -14.28 -5.19
C LYS A 40 15.78 -15.00 -5.87
N SER A 41 15.22 -16.02 -5.20
CA SER A 41 14.04 -16.75 -5.67
C SER A 41 12.73 -15.98 -5.50
N GLU A 42 12.76 -14.84 -4.80
CA GLU A 42 11.58 -14.06 -4.43
C GLU A 42 11.56 -12.65 -5.07
N TYR A 43 12.39 -12.39 -6.04
CA TYR A 43 12.44 -11.08 -6.68
C TYR A 43 11.08 -10.69 -7.26
N GLY A 44 10.63 -9.49 -6.89
CA GLY A 44 9.31 -8.98 -7.25
C GLY A 44 8.21 -9.28 -6.23
N LEU A 45 8.50 -10.07 -5.19
CA LEU A 45 7.50 -10.44 -4.18
C LEU A 45 6.92 -9.22 -3.45
N ALA A 46 7.77 -8.27 -3.08
CA ALA A 46 7.30 -7.07 -2.39
C ALA A 46 6.38 -6.22 -3.27
N HIS A 47 6.71 -6.06 -4.55
CA HIS A 47 5.86 -5.38 -5.53
C HIS A 47 4.54 -6.15 -5.74
N PHE A 48 4.62 -7.47 -5.82
CA PHE A 48 3.43 -8.31 -5.95
C PHE A 48 2.52 -8.19 -4.72
N ALA A 49 3.09 -8.21 -3.52
CA ALA A 49 2.35 -8.02 -2.27
C ALA A 49 1.65 -6.66 -2.22
N GLU A 50 2.31 -5.61 -2.70
CA GLU A 50 1.74 -4.27 -2.82
C GLU A 50 0.41 -4.28 -3.60
N HIS A 51 0.39 -4.93 -4.75
CA HIS A 51 -0.83 -5.11 -5.54
C HIS A 51 -1.85 -6.00 -4.85
N ALA A 52 -1.39 -7.06 -4.19
CA ALA A 52 -2.25 -8.07 -3.57
C ALA A 52 -3.00 -7.57 -2.33
N PHE A 53 -2.51 -6.57 -1.63
CA PHE A 53 -3.17 -6.00 -0.45
C PHE A 53 -4.58 -5.49 -0.72
N PHE A 54 -4.85 -5.05 -1.94
CA PHE A 54 -6.15 -4.46 -2.30
C PHE A 54 -7.13 -5.46 -2.92
N LYS A 55 -6.82 -6.76 -2.89
CA LYS A 55 -7.59 -7.80 -3.57
C LYS A 55 -8.58 -8.56 -2.69
N GLY A 56 -8.70 -8.16 -1.46
CA GLY A 56 -9.69 -8.69 -0.54
C GLY A 56 -9.13 -9.01 0.84
N THR A 57 -10.01 -8.91 1.82
CA THR A 57 -9.73 -9.24 3.23
C THR A 57 -10.77 -10.24 3.73
N GLN A 58 -10.61 -10.68 4.97
CA GLN A 58 -11.62 -11.53 5.64
C GLN A 58 -12.97 -10.83 5.75
N ARG A 59 -13.02 -9.49 5.73
CA ARG A 59 -14.23 -8.69 5.92
C ARG A 59 -14.77 -8.06 4.66
N ARG A 60 -13.91 -7.87 3.63
CA ARG A 60 -14.25 -7.12 2.42
C ARG A 60 -13.75 -7.83 1.18
N ARG A 61 -14.57 -7.84 0.14
CA ARG A 61 -14.15 -8.25 -1.19
C ARG A 61 -13.32 -7.13 -1.84
N ALA A 62 -12.58 -7.44 -2.92
CA ALA A 62 -11.71 -6.47 -3.60
C ALA A 62 -12.42 -5.15 -3.93
N TYR A 63 -13.62 -5.21 -4.52
CA TYR A 63 -14.35 -4.01 -4.86
C TYR A 63 -14.76 -3.19 -3.64
N GLN A 64 -15.06 -3.84 -2.51
CA GLN A 64 -15.41 -3.16 -1.27
C GLN A 64 -14.23 -2.43 -0.66
N VAL A 65 -13.03 -3.00 -0.76
CA VAL A 65 -11.78 -2.33 -0.36
C VAL A 65 -11.58 -1.05 -1.18
N ASN A 66 -11.66 -1.17 -2.49
CA ASN A 66 -11.41 -0.06 -3.40
C ASN A 66 -12.49 1.03 -3.33
N CYS A 67 -13.75 0.65 -3.18
CA CYS A 67 -14.86 1.59 -3.13
C CYS A 67 -15.01 2.28 -1.78
N ARG A 68 -14.52 1.68 -0.70
CA ARG A 68 -14.71 2.21 0.66
C ARG A 68 -14.21 3.65 0.81
N LEU A 69 -13.01 3.94 0.36
CA LEU A 69 -12.44 5.27 0.42
C LEU A 69 -12.91 6.19 -0.71
N GLU A 70 -13.13 5.64 -1.91
CA GLU A 70 -13.70 6.42 -3.00
C GLU A 70 -15.05 7.02 -2.61
N ASN A 71 -15.89 6.24 -1.94
CA ASN A 71 -17.19 6.71 -1.43
C ASN A 71 -17.05 7.81 -0.39
N LEU A 72 -15.90 7.87 0.30
CA LEU A 72 -15.59 8.93 1.27
C LEU A 72 -14.84 10.10 0.62
N GLY A 73 -14.58 10.05 -0.69
CA GLY A 73 -13.80 11.07 -1.38
C GLY A 73 -12.31 11.04 -1.04
N GLY A 74 -11.82 9.92 -0.49
CA GLY A 74 -10.43 9.73 -0.10
C GLY A 74 -9.61 8.91 -1.08
N GLU A 75 -8.33 8.77 -0.78
CA GLU A 75 -7.39 7.97 -1.55
C GLU A 75 -6.73 6.92 -0.66
N LEU A 76 -6.55 5.73 -1.22
CA LEU A 76 -5.81 4.64 -0.59
C LEU A 76 -4.75 4.14 -1.57
N ASN A 77 -3.51 4.16 -1.16
CA ASN A 77 -2.38 3.74 -1.99
C ASN A 77 -1.35 2.96 -1.19
N ALA A 78 -0.50 2.26 -1.92
CA ALA A 78 0.65 1.57 -1.34
C ALA A 78 1.88 1.82 -2.20
N TYR A 79 3.04 1.80 -1.58
CA TYR A 79 4.31 1.80 -2.30
C TYR A 79 5.35 1.00 -1.53
N THR A 80 6.32 0.46 -2.26
CA THR A 80 7.41 -0.34 -1.71
C THR A 80 8.73 0.32 -2.04
N THR A 81 9.58 0.45 -1.03
CA THR A 81 10.96 0.88 -1.19
C THR A 81 11.90 -0.31 -0.99
N LYS A 82 13.20 -0.06 -0.98
CA LYS A 82 14.19 -1.10 -0.67
C LYS A 82 14.08 -1.61 0.76
N GLU A 83 13.60 -0.77 1.68
CA GLU A 83 13.64 -1.04 3.11
C GLU A 83 12.26 -1.25 3.74
N ASP A 84 11.22 -0.70 3.14
CA ASP A 84 9.87 -0.76 3.72
C ASP A 84 8.76 -0.81 2.67
N THR A 85 7.57 -1.19 3.13
CA THR A 85 6.33 -1.15 2.38
C THR A 85 5.35 -0.27 3.15
N THR A 86 4.78 0.71 2.48
CA THR A 86 3.87 1.69 3.09
C THR A 86 2.48 1.59 2.48
N LEU A 87 1.48 1.42 3.32
CA LEU A 87 0.07 1.61 2.99
C LEU A 87 -0.34 2.97 3.53
N HIS A 88 -0.93 3.82 2.71
CA HIS A 88 -1.33 5.14 3.19
C HIS A 88 -2.68 5.58 2.63
N ALA A 89 -3.35 6.42 3.38
CA ALA A 89 -4.64 6.96 3.03
C ALA A 89 -4.71 8.46 3.30
N THR A 90 -5.42 9.18 2.44
CA THR A 90 -5.74 10.59 2.60
C THR A 90 -7.26 10.73 2.60
N VAL A 91 -7.82 11.31 3.63
CA VAL A 91 -9.28 11.44 3.82
C VAL A 91 -9.62 12.79 4.43
N LEU A 92 -10.90 13.12 4.46
CA LEU A 92 -11.38 14.22 5.28
C LEU A 92 -11.20 13.87 6.76
N ARG A 93 -10.96 14.89 7.56
CA ARG A 93 -10.67 14.75 9.00
C ARG A 93 -11.70 13.91 9.76
N GLY A 94 -12.98 14.06 9.46
CA GLY A 94 -14.05 13.31 10.10
C GLY A 94 -14.06 11.80 9.77
N ASP A 95 -13.36 11.40 8.73
CA ASP A 95 -13.28 10.01 8.28
C ASP A 95 -11.97 9.32 8.66
N PHE A 96 -11.15 9.95 9.48
CA PHE A 96 -9.85 9.42 9.89
C PHE A 96 -9.93 8.02 10.50
N ALA A 97 -10.87 7.80 11.43
CA ALA A 97 -11.04 6.49 12.06
C ALA A 97 -11.41 5.40 11.05
N LYS A 98 -12.22 5.74 10.05
CA LYS A 98 -12.58 4.82 8.96
C LYS A 98 -11.39 4.46 8.08
N ALA A 99 -10.52 5.43 7.82
CA ALA A 99 -9.29 5.20 7.06
C ALA A 99 -8.31 4.30 7.82
N VAL A 100 -8.11 4.55 9.11
CA VAL A 100 -7.24 3.71 9.96
C VAL A 100 -7.78 2.28 10.02
N GLU A 101 -9.09 2.10 10.18
CA GLU A 101 -9.72 0.77 10.20
C GLU A 101 -9.49 0.03 8.87
N LEU A 102 -9.65 0.73 7.75
CA LEU A 102 -9.43 0.13 6.43
C LEU A 102 -7.97 -0.26 6.20
N LEU A 103 -7.02 0.60 6.58
CA LEU A 103 -5.59 0.27 6.50
C LEU A 103 -5.25 -0.97 7.33
N ALA A 104 -5.77 -1.05 8.54
CA ALA A 104 -5.57 -2.21 9.41
C ALA A 104 -6.18 -3.48 8.81
N ASP A 105 -7.37 -3.38 8.23
CA ASP A 105 -8.03 -4.50 7.57
C ASP A 105 -7.20 -5.03 6.40
N VAL A 106 -6.77 -4.14 5.53
CA VAL A 106 -5.94 -4.47 4.36
C VAL A 106 -4.59 -5.06 4.79
N ALA A 107 -3.95 -4.49 5.81
CA ALA A 107 -2.62 -4.93 6.24
C ALA A 107 -2.63 -6.27 6.98
N PHE A 108 -3.62 -6.49 7.85
CA PHE A 108 -3.60 -7.62 8.78
C PHE A 108 -4.61 -8.71 8.47
N ARG A 109 -5.60 -8.46 7.64
CA ARG A 109 -6.65 -9.41 7.31
C ARG A 109 -6.76 -9.73 5.83
N SER A 110 -5.74 -9.40 5.05
CA SER A 110 -5.71 -9.72 3.62
C SER A 110 -5.73 -11.24 3.43
N THR A 111 -6.58 -11.70 2.53
CA THR A 111 -6.74 -13.14 2.25
C THR A 111 -5.96 -13.60 1.05
N PHE A 112 -5.46 -12.67 0.24
CA PHE A 112 -4.72 -12.96 -0.99
C PHE A 112 -5.42 -14.01 -1.86
N PRO A 113 -6.66 -13.74 -2.35
CA PRO A 113 -7.40 -14.73 -3.13
C PRO A 113 -6.65 -15.15 -4.39
N GLU A 114 -6.47 -16.46 -4.59
CA GLU A 114 -5.67 -17.01 -5.69
C GLU A 114 -6.10 -16.48 -7.06
N ARG A 115 -7.40 -16.41 -7.32
CA ARG A 115 -7.95 -15.88 -8.57
C ARG A 115 -7.54 -14.43 -8.84
N GLU A 116 -7.56 -13.60 -7.80
CA GLU A 116 -7.14 -12.19 -7.90
C GLU A 116 -5.62 -12.07 -8.05
N LEU A 117 -4.86 -12.95 -7.41
CA LEU A 117 -3.40 -12.98 -7.53
C LEU A 117 -2.97 -13.34 -8.96
N GLU A 118 -3.63 -14.28 -9.60
CA GLU A 118 -3.33 -14.64 -10.99
C GLU A 118 -3.60 -13.47 -11.95
N ARG A 119 -4.68 -12.73 -11.76
CA ARG A 119 -4.97 -11.52 -12.53
C ARG A 119 -3.89 -10.46 -12.36
N GLU A 120 -3.46 -10.22 -11.13
CA GLU A 120 -2.41 -9.24 -10.83
C GLU A 120 -1.05 -9.65 -11.39
N ARG A 121 -0.77 -10.95 -11.44
CA ARG A 121 0.46 -11.46 -12.05
C ARG A 121 0.58 -11.02 -13.51
N GLU A 122 -0.48 -11.10 -14.27
CA GLU A 122 -0.51 -10.64 -15.66
C GLU A 122 -0.28 -9.13 -15.76
N VAL A 123 -0.94 -8.34 -14.91
CA VAL A 123 -0.76 -6.88 -14.86
C VAL A 123 0.69 -6.51 -14.56
N ILE A 124 1.32 -7.17 -13.60
CA ILE A 124 2.71 -6.91 -13.22
C ILE A 124 3.67 -7.30 -14.34
N PHE A 125 3.43 -8.40 -15.04
CA PHE A 125 4.22 -8.77 -16.21
C PHE A 125 4.13 -7.72 -17.30
N ASP A 126 2.96 -7.19 -17.56
CA ASP A 126 2.76 -6.12 -18.54
C ASP A 126 3.50 -4.84 -18.13
N GLU A 127 3.46 -4.47 -16.85
CA GLU A 127 4.19 -3.33 -16.33
C GLU A 127 5.71 -3.50 -16.50
N ILE A 128 6.24 -4.67 -16.18
CA ILE A 128 7.66 -4.99 -16.33
C ILE A 128 8.06 -4.92 -17.80
N ASN A 129 7.28 -5.52 -18.69
CA ASN A 129 7.55 -5.50 -20.12
C ASN A 129 7.51 -4.08 -20.68
N THR A 130 6.57 -3.26 -20.27
CA THR A 130 6.47 -1.86 -20.67
C THR A 130 7.70 -1.07 -20.23
N CYS A 131 8.15 -1.26 -19.00
CA CYS A 131 9.37 -0.63 -18.50
C CYS A 131 10.61 -1.04 -19.28
N LEU A 132 10.75 -2.33 -19.62
CA LEU A 132 11.88 -2.84 -20.41
C LEU A 132 11.87 -2.27 -21.83
N LEU A 133 10.72 -2.22 -22.49
CA LEU A 133 10.57 -1.62 -23.82
C LEU A 133 10.93 -0.14 -23.81
N TYR A 134 10.45 0.61 -22.83
CA TYR A 134 10.76 2.03 -22.69
C TYR A 134 12.26 2.26 -22.49
N THR A 135 12.90 1.44 -21.67
CA THR A 135 14.37 1.52 -21.44
C THR A 135 15.15 1.18 -22.70
N SER A 136 14.71 0.20 -23.47
CA SER A 136 15.32 -0.19 -24.73
C SER A 136 15.23 0.95 -25.78
N ASP A 137 14.05 1.54 -25.93
CA ASP A 137 13.83 2.66 -26.84
C ASP A 137 14.70 3.88 -26.47
N ALA A 138 14.80 4.19 -25.18
CA ALA A 138 15.64 5.27 -24.70
C ALA A 138 17.14 5.01 -24.96
N ALA A 139 17.56 3.76 -24.91
CA ALA A 139 18.94 3.36 -25.25
C ALA A 139 19.21 3.52 -26.76
N ASP A 140 18.24 3.17 -27.60
CA ASP A 140 18.34 3.30 -29.07
C ASP A 140 18.42 4.76 -29.50
N GLU A 141 17.66 5.64 -28.84
CA GLU A 141 17.71 7.08 -29.14
C GLU A 141 19.04 7.75 -28.78
N ARG A 142 19.82 7.15 -27.88
CA ARG A 142 21.13 7.67 -27.47
C ARG A 142 22.30 7.18 -28.33
N SER A 143 22.06 6.18 -29.12
CA SER A 143 23.06 5.65 -30.05
C SER A 143 22.94 6.31 -31.42
#